data_88fbf09bd3760c112babd9b710c20fb6
#
_entry.id   88fbf09bd3760c112babd9b710c20fb6
#
_cell.length_a   1.000
_cell.length_b   1.000
_cell.length_c   1.000
_cell.angle_alpha   90.00
_cell.angle_beta   90.00
_cell.angle_gamma   90.00
#
_symmetry.space_group_name_H-M   'P 1'
#
loop_
_entity.id
_entity.type
_entity.pdbx_description
1 polymer ?
#
loop_
_entity_poly.entity_id
_entity_poly.type
_entity_poly.pdbx_seq_one_letter_code
_entity_poly.pdbx_strand_id
1 'polypeptide(L)'
;VKKYWELFKDPEDPSKGRFYSCIPGWSCALVNEKKIEVYGLDEHFNVMQPGSGPALAASMEAAYKRGKPWFGYYWAPTWVLGKLDMTMLEEPAFDQEVWGTTKACAYPAVKCDIVVHKDLPNWAPDVVAFLKNYETTLQLNNEFLAYMQDTKSDTAKTAVWWLKKYENNWSEWVPAEVAAKVKDALQ
;
A
#
# COMPACT_ATOMS: atom_id res chain seq x y z
N VAL A 1 -21.68 3.49 -1.41
CA VAL A 1 -21.06 4.81 -1.60
C VAL A 1 -22.06 5.80 -2.15
N LYS A 2 -22.79 5.52 -3.26
CA LYS A 2 -23.77 6.45 -3.89
C LYS A 2 -24.75 7.07 -2.87
N LYS A 3 -25.37 6.26 -2.01
CA LYS A 3 -26.33 6.74 -1.00
C LYS A 3 -25.75 7.78 -0.03
N TYR A 4 -24.44 7.80 0.17
CA TYR A 4 -23.76 8.63 1.15
C TYR A 4 -22.82 9.67 0.53
N TRP A 5 -23.00 10.03 -0.74
CA TRP A 5 -22.14 10.96 -1.43
C TRP A 5 -22.01 12.32 -0.71
N GLU A 6 -23.09 12.77 -0.06
CA GLU A 6 -23.11 14.03 0.69
C GLU A 6 -22.10 14.09 1.85
N LEU A 7 -21.65 12.95 2.36
CA LEU A 7 -20.59 12.91 3.36
C LEU A 7 -19.22 13.34 2.79
N PHE A 8 -19.07 13.19 1.48
CA PHE A 8 -17.81 13.43 0.75
C PHE A 8 -17.88 14.69 -0.14
N LYS A 9 -18.70 15.67 0.23
CA LYS A 9 -18.93 16.88 -0.60
C LYS A 9 -17.65 17.46 -1.14
N ASP A 10 -17.64 17.73 -2.45
CA ASP A 10 -16.56 18.42 -3.13
C ASP A 10 -16.55 19.91 -2.72
N PRO A 11 -15.44 20.44 -2.20
CA PRO A 11 -15.35 21.86 -1.83
C PRO A 11 -15.51 22.81 -3.03
N GLU A 12 -15.21 22.37 -4.25
CA GLU A 12 -15.30 23.16 -5.47
C GLU A 12 -16.66 23.04 -6.15
N ASP A 13 -17.35 21.91 -5.93
CA ASP A 13 -18.71 21.68 -6.44
C ASP A 13 -19.53 20.91 -5.38
N PRO A 14 -20.17 21.62 -4.44
CA PRO A 14 -20.95 21.00 -3.37
C PRO A 14 -22.20 20.21 -3.81
N SER A 15 -22.54 20.24 -5.10
CA SER A 15 -23.62 19.41 -5.68
C SER A 15 -23.23 17.95 -5.86
N LYS A 16 -21.91 17.64 -5.76
CA LYS A 16 -21.35 16.28 -5.84
C LYS A 16 -20.39 15.99 -4.70
N GLY A 17 -20.07 14.72 -4.54
CA GLY A 17 -18.95 14.26 -3.72
C GLY A 17 -17.63 14.37 -4.48
N ARG A 18 -16.50 14.30 -3.77
CA ARG A 18 -15.16 14.22 -4.34
C ARG A 18 -14.61 12.81 -4.20
N PHE A 19 -14.15 12.23 -5.30
CA PHE A 19 -13.31 11.03 -5.33
C PHE A 19 -11.87 11.44 -5.64
N TYR A 20 -10.95 11.15 -4.72
CA TYR A 20 -9.51 11.36 -4.92
C TYR A 20 -8.92 10.21 -5.71
N SER A 21 -8.58 10.47 -6.96
CA SER A 21 -8.02 9.48 -7.87
C SER A 21 -6.49 9.40 -7.76
N CYS A 22 -5.92 8.66 -8.66
CA CYS A 22 -4.50 8.46 -8.86
C CYS A 22 -3.84 9.68 -9.53
N ILE A 23 -2.52 9.73 -9.48
CA ILE A 23 -1.71 10.80 -10.08
C ILE A 23 -1.83 10.75 -11.61
N PRO A 24 -1.98 11.89 -12.29
CA PRO A 24 -2.01 11.95 -13.75
C PRO A 24 -0.80 11.26 -14.39
N GLY A 25 -1.04 10.48 -15.43
CA GLY A 25 -0.01 9.72 -16.13
C GLY A 25 0.29 8.33 -15.56
N TRP A 26 -0.23 8.00 -14.40
CA TRP A 26 -0.19 6.62 -13.88
C TRP A 26 -1.37 5.80 -14.44
N SER A 27 -1.15 4.52 -14.69
CA SER A 27 -2.19 3.62 -15.21
C SER A 27 -3.44 3.57 -14.34
N CYS A 28 -3.28 3.71 -13.03
CA CYS A 28 -4.40 3.73 -12.09
C CYS A 28 -5.36 4.91 -12.29
N ALA A 29 -4.91 6.04 -12.86
CA ALA A 29 -5.79 7.16 -13.17
C ALA A 29 -6.88 6.74 -14.18
N LEU A 30 -6.47 6.11 -15.29
CA LEU A 30 -7.38 5.60 -16.31
C LEU A 30 -8.29 4.47 -15.78
N VAL A 31 -7.74 3.60 -14.95
CA VAL A 31 -8.52 2.52 -14.32
C VAL A 31 -9.61 3.11 -13.41
N ASN A 32 -9.26 4.09 -12.58
CA ASN A 32 -10.22 4.72 -11.67
C ASN A 32 -11.32 5.47 -12.40
N GLU A 33 -10.99 6.21 -13.46
CA GLU A 33 -11.98 6.87 -14.32
C GLU A 33 -12.99 5.86 -14.86
N LYS A 34 -12.48 4.73 -15.39
CA LYS A 34 -13.33 3.66 -15.90
C LYS A 34 -14.21 3.03 -14.81
N LYS A 35 -13.67 2.83 -13.61
CA LYS A 35 -14.44 2.31 -12.46
C LYS A 35 -15.53 3.27 -12.02
N ILE A 36 -15.24 4.56 -11.94
CA ILE A 36 -16.24 5.59 -11.58
C ILE A 36 -17.41 5.55 -12.55
N GLU A 37 -17.13 5.48 -13.85
CA GLU A 37 -18.14 5.36 -14.92
C GLU A 37 -18.97 4.07 -14.79
N VAL A 38 -18.29 2.90 -14.76
CA VAL A 38 -18.95 1.60 -14.78
C VAL A 38 -19.78 1.35 -13.52
N TYR A 39 -19.35 1.86 -12.37
CA TYR A 39 -20.15 1.80 -11.14
C TYR A 39 -21.23 2.90 -11.09
N GLY A 40 -21.34 3.77 -12.10
CA GLY A 40 -22.30 4.90 -12.14
C GLY A 40 -22.08 5.86 -10.97
N LEU A 41 -20.83 6.09 -10.59
CA LEU A 41 -20.46 7.03 -9.53
C LEU A 41 -20.26 8.44 -10.08
N ASP A 42 -20.09 8.61 -11.37
CA ASP A 42 -19.91 9.88 -12.09
C ASP A 42 -21.11 10.83 -11.94
N GLU A 43 -22.30 10.30 -11.73
CA GLU A 43 -23.49 11.10 -11.40
C GLU A 43 -23.37 11.80 -10.04
N HIS A 44 -22.64 11.20 -9.09
CA HIS A 44 -22.58 11.62 -7.70
C HIS A 44 -21.20 12.15 -7.27
N PHE A 45 -20.14 11.90 -8.02
CA PHE A 45 -18.78 12.25 -7.63
C PHE A 45 -18.01 12.92 -8.76
N ASN A 46 -17.30 13.98 -8.41
CA ASN A 46 -16.25 14.56 -9.23
C ASN A 46 -14.94 13.81 -8.98
N VAL A 47 -14.21 13.50 -10.04
CA VAL A 47 -12.89 12.85 -9.96
C VAL A 47 -11.81 13.90 -9.84
N MET A 48 -11.14 13.96 -8.70
CA MET A 48 -10.02 14.85 -8.46
C MET A 48 -8.71 14.07 -8.60
N GLN A 49 -7.83 14.50 -9.48
CA GLN A 49 -6.51 13.95 -9.70
C GLN A 49 -5.47 14.81 -8.96
N PRO A 50 -4.80 14.28 -7.92
CA PRO A 50 -3.77 15.03 -7.20
C PRO A 50 -2.50 15.18 -8.04
N GLY A 51 -1.80 16.29 -7.88
CA GLY A 51 -0.58 16.56 -8.65
C GLY A 51 0.62 15.68 -8.28
N SER A 52 0.57 14.95 -7.16
CA SER A 52 1.65 14.06 -6.71
C SER A 52 1.18 13.07 -5.66
N GLY A 53 1.95 11.98 -5.44
CA GLY A 53 1.70 11.01 -4.37
C GLY A 53 1.72 11.64 -2.97
N PRO A 54 2.69 12.50 -2.63
CA PRO A 54 2.66 13.23 -1.36
C PRO A 54 1.41 14.10 -1.18
N ALA A 55 0.91 14.74 -2.24
CA ALA A 55 -0.33 15.53 -2.16
C ALA A 55 -1.55 14.65 -1.88
N LEU A 56 -1.63 13.46 -2.50
CA LEU A 56 -2.69 12.49 -2.23
C LEU A 56 -2.64 12.01 -0.79
N ALA A 57 -1.46 11.61 -0.29
CA ALA A 57 -1.26 11.20 1.10
C ALA A 57 -1.64 12.31 2.10
N ALA A 58 -1.22 13.54 1.83
CA ALA A 58 -1.53 14.69 2.67
C ALA A 58 -3.04 14.99 2.73
N SER A 59 -3.77 14.82 1.62
CA SER A 59 -5.22 14.99 1.58
C SER A 59 -5.93 14.00 2.50
N MET A 60 -5.52 12.73 2.47
CA MET A 60 -6.05 11.67 3.32
C MET A 60 -5.73 11.92 4.79
N GLU A 61 -4.45 12.19 5.13
CA GLU A 61 -4.01 12.46 6.49
C GLU A 61 -4.72 13.69 7.08
N ALA A 62 -4.88 14.75 6.28
CA ALA A 62 -5.56 15.96 6.73
C ALA A 62 -7.07 15.74 6.97
N ALA A 63 -7.74 14.94 6.16
CA ALA A 63 -9.14 14.55 6.39
C ALA A 63 -9.26 13.71 7.67
N TYR A 64 -8.42 12.69 7.83
CA TYR A 64 -8.39 11.81 8.99
C TYR A 64 -8.19 12.59 10.31
N LYS A 65 -7.18 13.45 10.38
CA LYS A 65 -6.89 14.29 11.57
C LYS A 65 -8.05 15.22 11.94
N ARG A 66 -8.85 15.63 10.98
CA ARG A 66 -10.04 16.49 11.21
C ARG A 66 -11.32 15.68 11.45
N GLY A 67 -11.26 14.35 11.49
CA GLY A 67 -12.44 13.50 11.58
C GLY A 67 -13.41 13.68 10.42
N LYS A 68 -12.89 14.01 9.22
CA LYS A 68 -13.69 14.20 8.01
C LYS A 68 -13.60 12.97 7.11
N PRO A 69 -14.72 12.57 6.48
CA PRO A 69 -14.70 11.49 5.50
C PRO A 69 -13.75 11.80 4.34
N TRP A 70 -13.11 10.78 3.84
CA TRP A 70 -12.29 10.82 2.64
C TRP A 70 -12.64 9.60 1.77
N PHE A 71 -12.82 9.79 0.48
CA PHE A 71 -13.10 8.73 -0.47
C PHE A 71 -12.15 8.83 -1.65
N GLY A 72 -11.41 7.77 -1.93
CA GLY A 72 -10.46 7.78 -3.01
C GLY A 72 -9.68 6.48 -3.16
N TYR A 73 -8.77 6.51 -4.11
CA TYR A 73 -7.82 5.45 -4.42
C TYR A 73 -6.55 5.60 -3.59
N TYR A 74 -6.08 4.50 -3.06
CA TYR A 74 -4.73 4.40 -2.49
C TYR A 74 -4.19 2.97 -2.70
N TRP A 75 -2.93 2.75 -2.39
CA TRP A 75 -2.27 1.46 -2.58
C TRP A 75 -1.43 1.06 -1.36
N ALA A 76 -1.18 -0.24 -1.21
CA ALA A 76 -0.31 -0.81 -0.20
C ALA A 76 0.92 -1.47 -0.86
N PRO A 77 2.09 -1.52 -0.19
CA PRO A 77 2.32 -0.97 1.16
C PRO A 77 2.66 0.52 1.15
N THR A 78 2.19 1.27 2.16
CA THR A 78 2.52 2.69 2.36
C THR A 78 2.49 3.09 3.83
N TRP A 79 3.22 4.16 4.18
CA TRP A 79 3.23 4.70 5.53
C TRP A 79 1.85 5.18 6.00
N VAL A 80 1.03 5.70 5.07
CA VAL A 80 -0.32 6.19 5.37
C VAL A 80 -1.19 5.06 5.92
N LEU A 81 -1.20 3.91 5.24
CA LEU A 81 -1.97 2.74 5.66
C LEU A 81 -1.39 2.04 6.89
N GLY A 82 -0.15 2.33 7.24
CA GLY A 82 0.44 1.89 8.52
C GLY A 82 0.06 2.79 9.70
N LYS A 83 -0.42 4.00 9.45
CA LYS A 83 -0.77 4.99 10.48
C LYS A 83 -2.26 5.22 10.64
N LEU A 84 -3.01 5.18 9.54
CA LEU A 84 -4.42 5.53 9.51
C LEU A 84 -5.27 4.27 9.42
N ASP A 85 -6.24 4.15 10.31
CA ASP A 85 -7.24 3.09 10.27
C ASP A 85 -8.28 3.45 9.18
N MET A 86 -8.05 2.92 7.99
CA MET A 86 -8.87 3.18 6.80
C MET A 86 -9.67 1.93 6.43
N THR A 87 -10.91 2.12 6.05
CA THR A 87 -11.76 1.04 5.57
C THR A 87 -11.63 0.90 4.06
N MET A 88 -11.15 -0.26 3.62
CA MET A 88 -11.17 -0.62 2.20
C MET A 88 -12.60 -0.99 1.79
N LEU A 89 -13.09 -0.33 0.75
CA LEU A 89 -14.40 -0.66 0.19
C LEU A 89 -14.30 -1.92 -0.68
N GLU A 90 -15.26 -2.80 -0.51
CA GLU A 90 -15.34 -4.03 -1.28
C GLU A 90 -15.81 -3.76 -2.71
N GLU A 91 -15.16 -4.43 -3.63
CA GLU A 91 -15.52 -4.53 -5.05
C GLU A 91 -15.77 -6.01 -5.40
N PRO A 92 -16.44 -6.31 -6.52
CA PRO A 92 -16.45 -7.67 -7.04
C PRO A 92 -15.03 -8.23 -7.13
N ALA A 93 -14.84 -9.50 -6.81
CA ALA A 93 -13.53 -10.14 -6.86
C ALA A 93 -12.85 -9.92 -8.22
N PHE A 94 -11.51 -9.89 -8.23
CA PHE A 94 -10.75 -9.78 -9.47
C PHE A 94 -11.15 -10.88 -10.45
N ASP A 95 -11.44 -10.48 -11.68
CA ASP A 95 -11.70 -11.34 -12.82
C ASP A 95 -10.92 -10.82 -14.03
N GLN A 96 -10.19 -11.72 -14.70
CA GLN A 96 -9.28 -11.34 -15.78
C GLN A 96 -10.01 -10.76 -17.00
N GLU A 97 -11.19 -11.29 -17.34
CA GLU A 97 -11.98 -10.82 -18.48
C GLU A 97 -12.61 -9.46 -18.18
N VAL A 98 -13.23 -9.32 -17.00
CA VAL A 98 -13.78 -8.05 -16.51
C VAL A 98 -12.69 -7.00 -16.39
N TRP A 99 -11.52 -7.37 -15.87
CA TRP A 99 -10.36 -6.48 -15.81
C TRP A 99 -9.87 -6.04 -17.19
N GLY A 100 -9.87 -6.97 -18.15
CA GLY A 100 -9.48 -6.69 -19.54
C GLY A 100 -10.41 -5.72 -20.26
N THR A 101 -11.69 -5.67 -19.86
CA THR A 101 -12.76 -4.93 -20.53
C THR A 101 -13.25 -3.72 -19.75
N THR A 102 -14.09 -3.94 -18.75
CA THR A 102 -14.82 -2.86 -18.04
C THR A 102 -14.11 -2.32 -16.80
N LYS A 103 -13.15 -3.06 -16.24
CA LYS A 103 -12.53 -2.78 -14.93
C LYS A 103 -13.49 -2.84 -13.73
N ALA A 104 -14.70 -3.42 -13.89
CA ALA A 104 -15.74 -3.49 -12.85
C ALA A 104 -15.44 -4.59 -11.79
N CYS A 105 -14.21 -4.71 -11.35
CA CYS A 105 -13.76 -5.65 -10.33
C CYS A 105 -12.57 -5.08 -9.56
N ALA A 106 -12.19 -5.74 -8.46
CA ALA A 106 -11.04 -5.37 -7.65
C ALA A 106 -9.74 -5.32 -8.47
N TYR A 107 -8.77 -4.53 -8.03
CA TYR A 107 -7.42 -4.55 -8.58
C TYR A 107 -6.78 -5.93 -8.41
N PRO A 108 -5.97 -6.40 -9.36
CA PRO A 108 -5.23 -7.65 -9.19
C PRO A 108 -4.25 -7.54 -8.03
N ALA A 109 -4.20 -8.59 -7.21
CA ALA A 109 -3.10 -8.74 -6.27
C ALA A 109 -1.82 -9.08 -7.04
N VAL A 110 -0.75 -8.36 -6.79
CA VAL A 110 0.55 -8.59 -7.42
C VAL A 110 1.49 -9.20 -6.38
N LYS A 111 1.94 -10.43 -6.65
CA LYS A 111 3.00 -11.05 -5.88
C LYS A 111 4.35 -10.49 -6.33
N CYS A 112 5.15 -10.00 -5.39
CA CYS A 112 6.52 -9.57 -5.67
C CYS A 112 7.47 -10.75 -5.48
N ASP A 113 8.06 -11.23 -6.58
CA ASP A 113 9.05 -12.30 -6.55
C ASP A 113 10.46 -11.74 -6.34
N ILE A 114 11.31 -12.52 -5.65
CA ILE A 114 12.72 -12.21 -5.49
C ILE A 114 13.48 -12.76 -6.69
N VAL A 115 14.10 -11.88 -7.46
CA VAL A 115 14.88 -12.23 -8.65
C VAL A 115 16.36 -12.07 -8.35
N VAL A 116 17.15 -13.09 -8.65
CA VAL A 116 18.61 -13.10 -8.42
C VAL A 116 19.37 -13.49 -9.69
N HIS A 117 20.68 -13.23 -9.70
CA HIS A 117 21.52 -13.71 -10.78
C HIS A 117 21.47 -15.25 -10.84
N LYS A 118 21.45 -15.83 -12.06
CA LYS A 118 21.32 -17.27 -12.29
C LYS A 118 22.36 -18.13 -11.58
N ASP A 119 23.56 -17.59 -11.40
CA ASP A 119 24.68 -18.29 -10.77
C ASP A 119 24.80 -18.05 -9.26
N LEU A 120 23.93 -17.23 -8.65
CA LEU A 120 23.94 -16.96 -7.21
C LEU A 120 23.85 -18.27 -6.36
N PRO A 121 23.09 -19.30 -6.77
CA PRO A 121 23.05 -20.57 -6.05
C PRO A 121 24.42 -21.26 -5.93
N ASN A 122 25.32 -21.02 -6.90
CA ASN A 122 26.68 -21.56 -6.88
C ASN A 122 27.64 -20.72 -6.04
N TRP A 123 27.44 -19.40 -5.99
CA TRP A 123 28.35 -18.45 -5.32
C TRP A 123 28.05 -18.28 -3.84
N ALA A 124 26.76 -18.26 -3.50
CA ALA A 124 26.27 -17.99 -2.15
C ALA A 124 24.99 -18.79 -1.88
N PRO A 125 25.09 -20.11 -1.70
CA PRO A 125 23.93 -20.97 -1.47
C PRO A 125 23.22 -20.67 -0.14
N ASP A 126 23.91 -20.17 0.87
CA ASP A 126 23.39 -19.70 2.14
C ASP A 126 22.50 -18.45 1.98
N VAL A 127 22.93 -17.49 1.14
CA VAL A 127 22.12 -16.32 0.81
C VAL A 127 20.84 -16.74 0.06
N VAL A 128 20.95 -17.72 -0.85
CA VAL A 128 19.77 -18.24 -1.55
C VAL A 128 18.82 -18.94 -0.58
N ALA A 129 19.33 -19.68 0.39
CA ALA A 129 18.51 -20.30 1.44
C ALA A 129 17.76 -19.24 2.26
N PHE A 130 18.44 -18.18 2.68
CA PHE A 130 17.80 -17.02 3.32
C PHE A 130 16.70 -16.40 2.44
N LEU A 131 16.99 -16.10 1.16
CA LEU A 131 16.03 -15.47 0.26
C LEU A 131 14.79 -16.35 -0.02
N LYS A 132 14.92 -17.66 0.02
CA LYS A 132 13.79 -18.61 -0.11
C LYS A 132 12.86 -18.58 1.10
N ASN A 133 13.39 -18.31 2.27
CA ASN A 133 12.63 -18.24 3.52
C ASN A 133 12.11 -16.81 3.81
N TYR A 134 12.69 -15.80 3.12
CA TYR A 134 12.33 -14.40 3.34
C TYR A 134 10.89 -14.16 2.91
N GLU A 135 10.04 -13.79 3.86
CA GLU A 135 8.65 -13.47 3.64
C GLU A 135 8.23 -12.25 4.48
N THR A 136 7.52 -11.33 3.87
CA THR A 136 6.92 -10.19 4.56
C THR A 136 5.45 -10.06 4.18
N THR A 137 4.67 -9.36 5.00
CA THR A 137 3.25 -9.07 4.74
C THR A 137 3.05 -7.60 4.44
N LEU A 138 1.94 -7.26 3.78
CA LEU A 138 1.55 -5.86 3.58
C LEU A 138 1.47 -5.10 4.90
N GLN A 139 0.96 -5.74 5.96
CA GLN A 139 0.85 -5.13 7.28
C GLN A 139 2.23 -4.79 7.85
N LEU A 140 3.18 -5.72 7.83
CA LEU A 140 4.55 -5.49 8.29
C LEU A 140 5.22 -4.36 7.49
N ASN A 141 5.07 -4.39 6.16
CA ASN A 141 5.66 -3.36 5.30
C ASN A 141 5.02 -1.98 5.54
N ASN A 142 3.71 -1.89 5.75
CA ASN A 142 3.05 -0.65 6.15
C ASN A 142 3.62 -0.11 7.47
N GLU A 143 3.85 -0.99 8.45
CA GLU A 143 4.39 -0.60 9.74
C GLU A 143 5.85 -0.12 9.66
N PHE A 144 6.69 -0.75 8.85
CA PHE A 144 8.03 -0.24 8.54
C PHE A 144 8.00 1.20 8.03
N LEU A 145 7.16 1.42 7.02
CA LEU A 145 7.05 2.71 6.37
C LEU A 145 6.46 3.76 7.32
N ALA A 146 5.51 3.38 8.17
CA ALA A 146 4.97 4.26 9.21
C ALA A 146 6.03 4.65 10.23
N TYR A 147 6.84 3.69 10.71
CA TYR A 147 7.93 3.95 11.63
C TYR A 147 8.97 4.92 11.02
N MET A 148 9.38 4.69 9.78
CA MET A 148 10.29 5.60 9.08
C MET A 148 9.73 7.02 8.99
N GLN A 149 8.45 7.16 8.67
CA GLN A 149 7.79 8.45 8.55
C GLN A 149 7.72 9.19 9.89
N ASP A 150 7.42 8.49 10.97
CA ASP A 150 7.23 9.08 12.30
C ASP A 150 8.56 9.49 12.95
N THR A 151 9.57 8.62 12.84
CA THR A 151 10.87 8.84 13.47
C THR A 151 11.87 9.57 12.59
N LYS A 152 11.55 9.77 11.30
CA LYS A 152 12.49 10.27 10.28
C LYS A 152 13.76 9.43 10.18
N SER A 153 13.66 8.16 10.54
CA SER A 153 14.76 7.21 10.44
C SER A 153 15.09 6.87 8.99
N ASP A 154 16.35 6.61 8.74
CA ASP A 154 16.80 5.99 7.49
C ASP A 154 16.47 4.48 7.46
N THR A 155 16.72 3.86 6.32
CA THR A 155 16.44 2.43 6.11
C THR A 155 17.25 1.53 7.05
N ALA A 156 18.50 1.88 7.35
CA ALA A 156 19.37 1.08 8.23
C ALA A 156 18.86 1.08 9.68
N LYS A 157 18.52 2.25 10.21
CA LYS A 157 17.93 2.37 11.55
C LYS A 157 16.59 1.66 11.65
N THR A 158 15.77 1.78 10.60
CA THR A 158 14.48 1.09 10.54
C THR A 158 14.66 -0.43 10.51
N ALA A 159 15.63 -0.94 9.78
CA ALA A 159 15.96 -2.37 9.76
C ALA A 159 16.39 -2.88 11.14
N VAL A 160 17.26 -2.15 11.84
CA VAL A 160 17.65 -2.49 13.21
C VAL A 160 16.46 -2.50 14.17
N TRP A 161 15.61 -1.47 14.11
CA TRP A 161 14.39 -1.43 14.90
C TRP A 161 13.50 -2.65 14.62
N TRP A 162 13.33 -3.00 13.36
CA TRP A 162 12.49 -4.12 12.97
C TRP A 162 13.07 -5.45 13.44
N LEU A 163 14.36 -5.68 13.24
CA LEU A 163 15.03 -6.89 13.70
C LEU A 163 14.87 -7.10 15.21
N LYS A 164 14.93 -6.01 15.99
CA LYS A 164 14.67 -6.07 17.44
C LYS A 164 13.21 -6.40 17.78
N LYS A 165 12.26 -5.82 17.03
CA LYS A 165 10.82 -5.96 17.32
C LYS A 165 10.27 -7.31 16.86
N TYR A 166 10.74 -7.82 15.72
CA TYR A 166 10.17 -8.98 15.04
C TYR A 166 11.14 -10.17 14.98
N GLU A 167 11.80 -10.43 16.10
CA GLU A 167 12.79 -11.51 16.22
C GLU A 167 12.24 -12.87 15.76
N ASN A 168 11.01 -13.21 16.15
CA ASN A 168 10.37 -14.47 15.78
C ASN A 168 10.12 -14.63 14.28
N ASN A 169 10.00 -13.53 13.54
CA ASN A 169 9.78 -13.58 12.09
C ASN A 169 11.09 -13.90 11.36
N TRP A 170 12.13 -13.08 11.57
CA TRP A 170 13.36 -13.20 10.79
C TRP A 170 14.28 -14.33 11.26
N SER A 171 14.20 -14.76 12.52
CA SER A 171 15.04 -15.84 13.03
C SER A 171 14.77 -17.19 12.33
N GLU A 172 13.60 -17.34 11.74
CA GLU A 172 13.26 -18.53 10.94
C GLU A 172 13.84 -18.48 9.52
N TRP A 173 14.31 -17.31 9.05
CA TRP A 173 14.87 -17.15 7.71
C TRP A 173 16.32 -17.62 7.60
N VAL A 174 16.99 -17.78 8.73
CA VAL A 174 18.42 -18.08 8.81
C VAL A 174 18.68 -19.27 9.74
N PRO A 175 19.83 -19.95 9.62
CA PRO A 175 20.24 -20.97 10.59
C PRO A 175 20.33 -20.41 12.02
N ALA A 176 20.06 -21.25 13.03
CA ALA A 176 20.03 -20.85 14.44
C ALA A 176 21.33 -20.18 14.92
N GLU A 177 22.48 -20.63 14.44
CA GLU A 177 23.79 -20.02 14.73
C GLU A 177 23.94 -18.59 14.16
N VAL A 178 23.35 -18.33 12.99
CA VAL A 178 23.32 -16.99 12.40
C VAL A 178 22.35 -16.12 13.18
N ALA A 179 21.15 -16.63 13.50
CA ALA A 179 20.19 -15.92 14.32
C ALA A 179 20.78 -15.50 15.67
N ALA A 180 21.53 -16.39 16.35
CA ALA A 180 22.20 -16.06 17.61
C ALA A 180 23.19 -14.89 17.44
N LYS A 181 24.03 -14.90 16.41
CA LYS A 181 24.99 -13.82 16.13
C LYS A 181 24.30 -12.48 15.87
N VAL A 182 23.18 -12.50 15.12
CA VAL A 182 22.40 -11.29 14.87
C VAL A 182 21.80 -10.76 16.17
N LYS A 183 21.22 -11.62 17.01
CA LYS A 183 20.68 -11.23 18.32
C LYS A 183 21.72 -10.58 19.21
N ASP A 184 22.92 -11.16 19.29
CA ASP A 184 24.03 -10.59 20.07
C ASP A 184 24.45 -9.21 19.54
N ALA A 185 24.48 -9.03 18.21
CA ALA A 185 24.82 -7.75 17.59
C ALA A 185 23.73 -6.66 17.76
N LEU A 186 22.51 -7.05 18.10
CA LEU A 186 21.38 -6.14 18.30
C LEU A 186 21.23 -5.68 19.76
N GLN A 187 21.96 -6.24 20.70
CA GLN A 187 21.93 -5.81 22.09
C GLN A 187 22.54 -4.41 22.24
#